data_cb078ef3fb9d4b36bf9be03609d2e57c
#
_entry.id   cb078ef3fb9d4b36bf9be03609d2e57c
#
_cell.length_a   1.000
_cell.length_b   1.000
_cell.length_c   1.000
_cell.angle_alpha   90.00
_cell.angle_beta   90.00
_cell.angle_gamma   90.00
#
_symmetry.space_group_name_H-M   'P 1'
#
loop_
_entity.id
_entity.type
_entity.pdbx_description
1 polymer ?
#
loop_
_entity_poly.entity_id
_entity_poly.type
_entity_poly.pdbx_seq_one_letter_code
_entity_poly.pdbx_strand_id
1 'polypeptide(L)'
;MTKFTYGLFRLGVIFVCLACAQANAEQNAGAGAATDAGSKDVTVTVTRTSEGVIVITPDGRRVLLRDDHTWEVVEAEQGDAANSAIITVANVRGLRNACKVGLRLENKLGYNIKSLIPSFSAHTDKGVLYETVSKAFSSIKPTRDQYQQVQFIGITCEGIGHIRVHGADHCSMGPMDKFNEEDGECLSHIYIQPSDLIKIIK
;
A
#
# COMPACT_ATOMS: atom_id res chain seq x y z
N MET A 1 37.94 39.34 26.32
CA MET A 1 38.04 40.79 26.13
C MET A 1 37.08 41.20 25.03
N THR A 2 36.16 42.06 25.41
CA THR A 2 35.46 43.16 24.67
C THR A 2 34.38 42.69 23.65
N LYS A 3 33.20 42.94 23.93
CA LYS A 3 32.18 44.01 24.16
C LYS A 3 31.19 43.96 23.00
N PHE A 4 29.94 43.64 23.29
CA PHE A 4 28.76 44.52 23.44
C PHE A 4 28.47 45.42 22.22
N THR A 5 27.34 45.27 21.60
CA THR A 5 26.43 46.45 21.41
C THR A 5 24.97 45.99 21.15
N TYR A 6 24.12 46.57 21.96
CA TYR A 6 22.65 46.59 21.88
C TYR A 6 22.21 47.56 20.77
N GLY A 7 21.07 47.31 20.18
CA GLY A 7 20.38 48.25 19.31
C GLY A 7 18.86 48.07 19.41
N LEU A 8 18.28 48.96 20.18
CA LEU A 8 16.84 49.05 20.49
C LEU A 8 16.09 49.90 19.46
N PHE A 9 14.75 49.73 19.42
CA PHE A 9 13.68 50.69 19.02
C PHE A 9 13.28 50.79 17.54
N ARG A 10 12.00 50.49 17.24
CA ARG A 10 10.80 51.38 17.15
C ARG A 10 9.60 50.60 16.69
N LEU A 11 8.62 50.54 17.40
CA LEU A 11 7.26 51.15 17.51
C LEU A 11 6.67 51.79 16.25
N GLY A 12 5.41 51.44 16.02
CA GLY A 12 4.38 52.21 15.27
C GLY A 12 4.02 51.52 13.96
N VAL A 13 2.81 51.31 13.58
CA VAL A 13 1.57 52.07 13.65
C VAL A 13 0.42 51.12 13.27
N ILE A 14 -0.64 51.24 14.01
CA ILE A 14 -1.97 50.67 13.76
C ILE A 14 -2.54 51.32 12.48
N PHE A 15 -3.06 50.49 11.55
CA PHE A 15 -4.05 50.96 10.59
C PHE A 15 -5.26 50.04 10.62
N VAL A 16 -6.29 50.55 11.22
CA VAL A 16 -7.66 50.08 11.12
C VAL A 16 -8.19 50.56 9.78
N CYS A 17 -8.60 49.66 8.93
CA CYS A 17 -9.53 49.98 7.86
C CYS A 17 -10.72 49.05 7.96
N LEU A 18 -11.78 49.63 8.46
CA LEU A 18 -13.15 49.17 8.36
C LEU A 18 -13.66 49.57 6.97
N ALA A 19 -14.20 48.65 6.21
CA ALA A 19 -15.48 48.78 5.53
C ALA A 19 -15.63 47.88 4.32
N CYS A 20 -16.78 47.31 4.29
CA CYS A 20 -17.70 46.97 3.20
C CYS A 20 -17.70 45.58 2.66
N ALA A 21 -18.73 44.95 3.12
CA ALA A 21 -19.53 43.88 2.57
C ALA A 21 -19.70 43.92 1.04
N GLN A 22 -19.64 42.72 0.41
CA GLN A 22 -20.75 42.27 -0.44
C GLN A 22 -20.62 40.78 -0.71
N ALA A 23 -21.76 40.13 -0.62
CA ALA A 23 -22.00 38.72 -0.80
C ALA A 23 -21.73 38.28 -2.22
N ASN A 24 -21.10 37.11 -2.37
CA ASN A 24 -21.44 36.18 -3.44
C ASN A 24 -21.38 34.77 -2.87
N ALA A 25 -22.56 34.17 -2.78
CA ALA A 25 -22.73 32.77 -2.47
C ALA A 25 -22.37 31.96 -3.71
N GLU A 26 -21.26 31.23 -3.65
CA GLU A 26 -21.05 30.05 -4.51
C GLU A 26 -20.76 28.89 -3.57
N GLN A 27 -21.73 27.99 -3.59
CA GLN A 27 -21.69 26.71 -2.91
C GLN A 27 -20.58 25.86 -3.54
N ASN A 28 -19.47 25.76 -2.85
CA ASN A 28 -18.49 24.70 -3.09
C ASN A 28 -18.58 23.75 -1.90
N ALA A 29 -19.09 22.57 -2.16
CA ALA A 29 -19.25 21.51 -1.19
C ALA A 29 -17.86 21.14 -0.66
N GLY A 30 -17.49 21.70 0.47
CA GLY A 30 -16.29 21.38 1.19
C GLY A 30 -16.41 19.98 1.80
N ALA A 31 -15.56 19.09 1.38
CA ALA A 31 -15.29 17.85 2.08
C ALA A 31 -14.81 18.19 3.50
N GLY A 32 -15.65 17.94 4.48
CA GLY A 32 -15.31 18.08 5.89
C GLY A 32 -14.30 17.00 6.27
N ALA A 33 -13.04 17.40 6.44
CA ALA A 33 -12.05 16.59 7.12
C ALA A 33 -12.42 16.59 8.62
N ALA A 34 -12.96 15.49 9.10
CA ALA A 34 -13.05 15.22 10.52
C ALA A 34 -11.63 14.87 11.01
N THR A 35 -10.96 15.81 11.65
CA THR A 35 -9.73 15.57 12.40
C THR A 35 -10.10 14.91 13.72
N ASP A 36 -9.96 13.59 13.79
CA ASP A 36 -9.95 12.86 15.04
C ASP A 36 -8.50 12.70 15.53
N ALA A 37 -8.25 13.15 16.75
CA ALA A 37 -6.93 13.17 17.35
C ALA A 37 -6.60 11.76 17.86
N GLY A 38 -5.57 11.12 17.28
CA GLY A 38 -4.95 9.94 17.87
C GLY A 38 -4.82 8.70 16.99
N SER A 39 -5.06 8.76 15.69
CA SER A 39 -4.86 7.64 14.77
C SER A 39 -3.51 7.75 14.07
N LYS A 40 -2.73 6.65 14.07
CA LYS A 40 -1.64 6.45 13.12
C LYS A 40 -2.21 6.72 11.72
N ASP A 41 -1.52 7.50 10.92
CA ASP A 41 -1.91 7.81 9.54
C ASP A 41 -2.16 6.50 8.78
N VAL A 42 -3.41 6.11 8.69
CA VAL A 42 -3.86 4.98 7.90
C VAL A 42 -4.19 5.53 6.52
N THR A 43 -3.28 5.42 5.58
CA THR A 43 -3.53 5.77 4.20
C THR A 43 -4.54 4.78 3.62
N VAL A 44 -5.75 5.23 3.38
CA VAL A 44 -6.80 4.46 2.73
C VAL A 44 -6.87 4.90 1.28
N THR A 45 -6.54 4.03 0.36
CA THR A 45 -6.69 4.29 -1.07
C THR A 45 -8.16 4.11 -1.44
N VAL A 46 -8.74 5.10 -2.11
CA VAL A 46 -10.15 5.14 -2.51
C VAL A 46 -10.23 5.28 -4.03
N THR A 47 -10.78 4.28 -4.70
CA THR A 47 -11.00 4.30 -6.16
C THR A 47 -12.50 4.26 -6.46
N ARG A 48 -12.99 5.18 -7.26
CA ARG A 48 -14.42 5.22 -7.68
C ARG A 48 -14.61 4.42 -8.96
N THR A 49 -15.60 3.52 -8.96
CA THR A 49 -16.01 2.69 -10.09
C THR A 49 -17.47 2.97 -10.45
N SER A 50 -17.94 2.37 -11.53
CA SER A 50 -19.37 2.45 -11.94
C SER A 50 -20.31 1.73 -10.97
N GLU A 51 -19.82 0.83 -10.14
CA GLU A 51 -20.59 0.01 -9.20
C GLU A 51 -20.54 0.53 -7.75
N GLY A 52 -19.69 1.54 -7.50
CA GLY A 52 -19.50 2.11 -6.16
C GLY A 52 -18.07 2.58 -5.92
N VAL A 53 -17.66 2.58 -4.66
CA VAL A 53 -16.35 3.03 -4.23
C VAL A 53 -15.54 1.84 -3.73
N ILE A 54 -14.38 1.57 -4.32
CA ILE A 54 -13.43 0.57 -3.80
C ILE A 54 -12.50 1.25 -2.80
N VAL A 55 -12.47 0.70 -1.61
CA VAL A 55 -11.59 1.11 -0.52
C VAL A 55 -10.58 0.00 -0.26
N ILE A 56 -9.29 0.34 -0.22
CA ILE A 56 -8.23 -0.60 0.15
C ILE A 56 -7.93 -0.39 1.63
N THR A 57 -8.16 -1.42 2.42
CA THR A 57 -7.86 -1.41 3.86
C THR A 57 -6.34 -1.56 4.09
N PRO A 58 -5.80 -1.18 5.26
CA PRO A 58 -4.37 -1.27 5.56
C PRO A 58 -3.78 -2.68 5.46
N ASP A 59 -4.62 -3.70 5.58
CA ASP A 59 -4.25 -5.11 5.41
C ASP A 59 -4.42 -5.60 3.97
N GLY A 60 -4.68 -4.67 3.03
CA GLY A 60 -4.75 -4.93 1.59
C GLY A 60 -6.07 -5.54 1.10
N ARG A 61 -7.10 -5.61 1.95
CA ARG A 61 -8.43 -6.04 1.48
C ARG A 61 -9.07 -4.94 0.66
N ARG A 62 -9.66 -5.34 -0.47
CA ARG A 62 -10.47 -4.45 -1.30
C ARG A 62 -11.94 -4.60 -0.89
N VAL A 63 -12.56 -3.50 -0.53
CA VAL A 63 -13.97 -3.46 -0.11
C VAL A 63 -14.72 -2.56 -1.09
N LEU A 64 -15.70 -3.11 -1.79
CA LEU A 64 -16.62 -2.33 -2.62
C LEU A 64 -17.75 -1.81 -1.72
N LEU A 65 -17.87 -0.50 -1.64
CA LEU A 65 -18.98 0.20 -1.00
C LEU A 65 -19.95 0.63 -2.10
N ARG A 66 -21.16 0.09 -2.07
CA ARG A 66 -22.19 0.41 -3.07
C ARG A 66 -23.04 1.59 -2.60
N ASP A 67 -23.70 2.24 -3.55
CA ASP A 67 -24.59 3.38 -3.27
C ASP A 67 -25.84 3.00 -2.46
N ASP A 68 -26.20 1.72 -2.43
CA ASP A 68 -27.28 1.17 -1.61
C ASP A 68 -26.90 0.95 -0.12
N HIS A 69 -25.71 1.42 0.30
CA HIS A 69 -25.14 1.26 1.63
C HIS A 69 -24.72 -0.18 1.98
N THR A 70 -24.68 -1.07 1.01
CA THR A 70 -24.11 -2.40 1.17
C THR A 70 -22.62 -2.39 0.88
N TRP A 71 -21.91 -3.40 1.37
CA TRP A 71 -20.49 -3.58 1.09
C TRP A 71 -20.16 -5.06 0.89
N GLU A 72 -19.14 -5.30 0.11
CA GLU A 72 -18.60 -6.65 -0.08
C GLU A 72 -17.07 -6.60 -0.19
N VAL A 73 -16.42 -7.67 0.24
CA VAL A 73 -14.98 -7.85 0.01
C VAL A 73 -14.77 -8.35 -1.41
N VAL A 74 -14.07 -7.58 -2.22
CA VAL A 74 -13.72 -7.94 -3.59
C VAL A 74 -12.29 -8.46 -3.61
N GLU A 75 -12.11 -9.70 -4.02
CA GLU A 75 -10.77 -10.23 -4.24
C GLU A 75 -10.14 -9.53 -5.45
N ALA A 76 -8.83 -9.22 -5.35
CA ALA A 76 -8.11 -8.69 -6.48
C ALA A 76 -8.06 -9.76 -7.57
N GLU A 77 -8.46 -9.40 -8.79
CA GLU A 77 -8.36 -10.32 -9.92
C GLU A 77 -6.90 -10.78 -10.09
N GLN A 78 -6.72 -12.06 -10.22
CA GLN A 78 -5.43 -12.63 -10.62
C GLN A 78 -5.27 -12.41 -12.13
N GLY A 79 -4.17 -11.78 -12.51
CA GLY A 79 -3.82 -11.64 -13.93
C GLY A 79 -3.58 -13.01 -14.59
N ASP A 80 -3.33 -13.00 -15.89
CA ASP A 80 -2.91 -14.19 -16.62
C ASP A 80 -1.48 -14.59 -16.20
N ALA A 81 -1.32 -15.80 -15.69
CA ALA A 81 -0.02 -16.33 -15.27
C ALA A 81 1.02 -16.34 -16.43
N ALA A 82 0.57 -16.46 -17.68
CA ALA A 82 1.46 -16.47 -18.84
C ALA A 82 2.10 -15.10 -19.13
N ASN A 83 1.49 -14.01 -18.64
CA ASN A 83 1.96 -12.65 -18.86
C ASN A 83 1.96 -11.84 -17.56
N SER A 84 2.61 -12.37 -16.53
CA SER A 84 2.64 -11.75 -15.20
C SER A 84 4.01 -11.93 -14.53
N ALA A 85 4.25 -11.13 -13.49
CA ALA A 85 5.28 -11.41 -12.51
C ALA A 85 4.71 -12.45 -11.52
N ILE A 86 5.20 -13.68 -11.55
CA ILE A 86 4.67 -14.78 -10.75
C ILE A 86 5.40 -14.83 -9.41
N ILE A 87 4.66 -14.70 -8.31
CA ILE A 87 5.19 -14.94 -6.96
C ILE A 87 4.79 -16.35 -6.51
N THR A 88 5.78 -17.14 -6.13
CA THR A 88 5.64 -18.49 -5.61
C THR A 88 6.28 -18.62 -4.24
N VAL A 89 5.67 -19.34 -3.32
CA VAL A 89 6.32 -19.74 -2.06
C VAL A 89 7.29 -20.86 -2.35
N ALA A 90 8.58 -20.57 -2.23
CA ALA A 90 9.66 -21.52 -2.50
C ALA A 90 9.96 -22.45 -1.31
N ASN A 91 9.87 -21.90 -0.10
CA ASN A 91 10.03 -22.66 1.15
C ASN A 91 9.42 -21.92 2.33
N VAL A 92 9.12 -22.66 3.39
CA VAL A 92 8.68 -22.15 4.69
C VAL A 92 9.55 -22.77 5.77
N ARG A 93 10.06 -21.95 6.69
CA ARG A 93 10.92 -22.39 7.79
C ARG A 93 10.45 -21.79 9.10
N GLY A 94 9.94 -22.63 9.99
CA GLY A 94 9.65 -22.25 11.37
C GLY A 94 10.93 -22.01 12.16
N LEU A 95 10.93 -20.95 12.94
CA LEU A 95 11.92 -20.65 13.96
C LEU A 95 11.20 -20.65 15.32
N ARG A 96 11.98 -20.62 16.44
CA ARG A 96 11.39 -20.71 17.79
C ARG A 96 10.25 -19.68 18.02
N ASN A 97 10.36 -18.48 17.50
CA ASN A 97 9.39 -17.39 17.65
C ASN A 97 9.32 -16.55 16.36
N ALA A 98 9.37 -17.17 15.22
CA ALA A 98 9.23 -16.49 13.94
C ALA A 98 8.91 -17.49 12.82
N CYS A 99 8.31 -17.00 11.74
CA CYS A 99 8.12 -17.72 10.50
C CYS A 99 8.92 -17.06 9.37
N LYS A 100 9.80 -17.79 8.71
CA LYS A 100 10.48 -17.36 7.49
C LYS A 100 9.82 -17.97 6.28
N VAL A 101 9.47 -17.15 5.30
CA VAL A 101 8.88 -17.57 4.04
C VAL A 101 9.81 -17.15 2.91
N GLY A 102 10.32 -18.11 2.18
CA GLY A 102 11.10 -17.88 0.98
C GLY A 102 10.16 -17.70 -0.20
N LEU A 103 10.36 -16.61 -0.92
CA LEU A 103 9.56 -16.21 -2.08
C LEU A 103 10.43 -16.22 -3.33
N ARG A 104 9.91 -16.75 -4.42
CA ARG A 104 10.49 -16.65 -5.74
C ARG A 104 9.58 -15.80 -6.60
N LEU A 105 10.12 -14.76 -7.21
CA LEU A 105 9.44 -13.98 -8.24
C LEU A 105 10.06 -14.33 -9.59
N GLU A 106 9.24 -14.87 -10.49
CA GLU A 106 9.59 -15.16 -11.89
C GLU A 106 8.97 -14.10 -12.80
N ASN A 107 9.78 -13.45 -13.63
CA ASN A 107 9.29 -12.46 -14.56
C ASN A 107 8.89 -13.10 -15.90
N LYS A 108 7.59 -13.27 -16.13
CA LYS A 108 7.03 -13.71 -17.43
C LYS A 108 6.48 -12.54 -18.25
N LEU A 109 6.65 -11.30 -17.79
CA LEU A 109 6.35 -10.11 -18.58
C LEU A 109 7.35 -9.96 -19.74
N GLY A 110 6.89 -9.33 -20.82
CA GLY A 110 7.74 -9.04 -21.97
C GLY A 110 8.79 -7.94 -21.76
N TYR A 111 8.90 -7.39 -20.53
CA TYR A 111 9.78 -6.28 -20.17
C TYR A 111 10.47 -6.47 -18.82
N ASN A 112 11.50 -5.67 -18.57
CA ASN A 112 12.24 -5.75 -17.31
C ASN A 112 11.43 -5.19 -16.15
N ILE A 113 11.50 -5.89 -15.00
CA ILE A 113 11.12 -5.35 -13.69
C ILE A 113 12.35 -4.65 -13.13
N LYS A 114 12.37 -3.31 -13.16
CA LYS A 114 13.44 -2.50 -12.56
C LYS A 114 13.32 -2.48 -11.04
N SER A 115 12.09 -2.30 -10.53
CA SER A 115 11.73 -2.32 -9.13
C SER A 115 10.29 -2.76 -8.95
N LEU A 116 10.04 -3.60 -7.94
CA LEU A 116 8.70 -4.03 -7.52
C LEU A 116 8.76 -4.30 -6.03
N ILE A 117 7.93 -3.61 -5.24
CA ILE A 117 7.96 -3.68 -3.77
C ILE A 117 6.59 -4.08 -3.24
N PRO A 118 6.19 -5.36 -3.35
CA PRO A 118 4.96 -5.83 -2.75
C PRO A 118 5.06 -5.87 -1.23
N SER A 119 3.93 -5.71 -0.58
CA SER A 119 3.73 -5.92 0.84
C SER A 119 3.09 -7.28 1.10
N PHE A 120 3.53 -7.94 2.16
CA PHE A 120 3.09 -9.27 2.58
C PHE A 120 2.51 -9.15 3.98
N SER A 121 1.20 -9.29 4.11
CA SER A 121 0.48 -9.22 5.39
C SER A 121 0.17 -10.63 5.89
N ALA A 122 0.74 -11.02 7.01
CA ALA A 122 0.39 -12.26 7.68
C ALA A 122 -0.90 -12.08 8.48
N HIS A 123 -1.84 -12.97 8.26
CA HIS A 123 -3.08 -13.06 9.03
C HIS A 123 -3.11 -14.36 9.82
N THR A 124 -3.67 -14.30 11.02
CA THR A 124 -3.91 -15.50 11.83
C THR A 124 -4.98 -16.39 11.19
N ASP A 125 -5.18 -17.58 11.72
CA ASP A 125 -6.27 -18.51 11.36
C ASP A 125 -7.66 -17.88 11.53
N LYS A 126 -7.79 -16.89 12.43
CA LYS A 126 -9.02 -16.11 12.64
C LYS A 126 -9.16 -14.91 11.68
N GLY A 127 -8.25 -14.75 10.72
CA GLY A 127 -8.25 -13.66 9.75
C GLY A 127 -7.81 -12.30 10.32
N VAL A 128 -7.24 -12.27 11.53
CA VAL A 128 -6.74 -11.03 12.13
C VAL A 128 -5.36 -10.72 11.56
N LEU A 129 -5.17 -9.48 11.09
CA LEU A 129 -3.86 -9.00 10.66
C LEU A 129 -2.87 -9.06 11.82
N TYR A 130 -1.75 -9.72 11.60
CA TYR A 130 -0.69 -9.82 12.58
C TYR A 130 0.45 -8.83 12.30
N GLU A 131 1.05 -8.90 11.12
CA GLU A 131 2.19 -8.08 10.72
C GLU A 131 2.23 -7.92 9.19
N THR A 132 2.71 -6.78 8.73
CA THR A 132 2.97 -6.51 7.31
C THR A 132 4.45 -6.25 7.09
N VAL A 133 5.04 -6.94 6.13
CA VAL A 133 6.45 -6.81 5.73
C VAL A 133 6.52 -6.54 4.24
N SER A 134 7.21 -5.48 3.84
CA SER A 134 7.46 -5.20 2.41
C SER A 134 8.80 -5.77 1.98
N LYS A 135 8.89 -6.23 0.72
CA LYS A 135 10.11 -6.80 0.17
C LYS A 135 10.34 -6.36 -1.27
N ALA A 136 11.51 -5.81 -1.52
CA ALA A 136 11.88 -5.35 -2.86
C ALA A 136 12.42 -6.51 -3.73
N PHE A 137 11.92 -6.55 -4.96
CA PHE A 137 12.47 -7.29 -6.08
C PHE A 137 12.98 -6.29 -7.12
N SER A 138 14.14 -6.52 -7.71
CA SER A 138 14.73 -5.54 -8.60
C SER A 138 15.60 -6.15 -9.69
N SER A 139 15.67 -5.45 -10.84
CA SER A 139 16.55 -5.79 -11.96
C SER A 139 16.31 -7.19 -12.55
N ILE A 140 15.03 -7.62 -12.61
CA ILE A 140 14.67 -8.94 -13.13
C ILE A 140 14.30 -8.81 -14.61
N LYS A 141 15.14 -9.39 -15.46
CA LYS A 141 14.90 -9.47 -16.92
C LYS A 141 13.77 -10.46 -17.23
N PRO A 142 13.11 -10.37 -18.40
CA PRO A 142 12.18 -11.40 -18.86
C PRO A 142 12.77 -12.81 -18.74
N THR A 143 11.94 -13.76 -18.36
CA THR A 143 12.31 -15.19 -18.16
C THR A 143 13.32 -15.46 -17.04
N ARG A 144 13.62 -14.45 -16.20
CA ARG A 144 14.49 -14.62 -15.03
C ARG A 144 13.67 -14.53 -13.75
N ASP A 145 14.28 -15.02 -12.68
CA ASP A 145 13.70 -15.03 -11.36
C ASP A 145 14.64 -14.45 -10.31
N GLN A 146 14.05 -14.11 -9.18
CA GLN A 146 14.77 -13.64 -7.99
C GLN A 146 14.15 -14.26 -6.74
N TYR A 147 15.02 -14.67 -5.80
CA TYR A 147 14.62 -15.18 -4.50
C TYR A 147 14.75 -14.09 -3.44
N GLN A 148 13.73 -14.00 -2.60
CA GLN A 148 13.71 -13.12 -1.44
C GLN A 148 13.13 -13.88 -0.24
N GLN A 149 13.36 -13.35 0.97
CA GLN A 149 12.79 -13.90 2.20
C GLN A 149 12.06 -12.83 2.96
N VAL A 150 10.86 -13.13 3.43
CA VAL A 150 10.15 -12.37 4.44
C VAL A 150 10.18 -13.12 5.76
N GLN A 151 10.17 -12.40 6.87
CA GLN A 151 10.17 -13.00 8.19
C GLN A 151 9.12 -12.27 9.05
N PHE A 152 8.22 -13.05 9.61
CA PHE A 152 7.23 -12.58 10.59
C PHE A 152 7.72 -12.94 11.98
N ILE A 153 7.94 -11.94 12.82
CA ILE A 153 8.52 -12.11 14.16
C ILE A 153 7.40 -12.21 15.19
N GLY A 154 7.53 -13.13 16.16
CA GLY A 154 6.55 -13.30 17.22
C GLY A 154 5.41 -14.25 16.88
N ILE A 155 5.36 -14.80 15.66
CA ILE A 155 4.37 -15.79 15.25
C ILE A 155 5.05 -17.00 14.61
N THR A 156 4.59 -18.21 14.94
CA THR A 156 5.06 -19.45 14.28
C THR A 156 4.38 -19.62 12.93
N CYS A 157 4.93 -20.46 12.05
CA CYS A 157 4.33 -20.68 10.73
C CYS A 157 2.94 -21.31 10.82
N GLU A 158 2.69 -22.15 11.81
CA GLU A 158 1.40 -22.79 12.08
C GLU A 158 0.35 -21.78 12.59
N GLY A 159 0.80 -20.66 13.16
CA GLY A 159 -0.09 -19.56 13.61
C GLY A 159 -0.53 -18.63 12.47
N ILE A 160 0.06 -18.77 11.28
CA ILE A 160 -0.31 -17.98 10.11
C ILE A 160 -1.36 -18.73 9.29
N GLY A 161 -2.59 -18.24 9.28
CA GLY A 161 -3.67 -18.80 8.49
C GLY A 161 -3.52 -18.52 6.98
N HIS A 162 -3.08 -17.31 6.63
CA HIS A 162 -2.72 -16.95 5.26
C HIS A 162 -1.82 -15.71 5.19
N ILE A 163 -1.16 -15.54 4.07
CA ILE A 163 -0.40 -14.33 3.72
C ILE A 163 -1.12 -13.65 2.55
N ARG A 164 -1.44 -12.35 2.72
CA ARG A 164 -2.00 -11.54 1.64
C ARG A 164 -0.89 -10.70 1.00
N VAL A 165 -0.83 -10.71 -0.33
CA VAL A 165 0.06 -9.85 -1.12
C VAL A 165 -0.72 -8.65 -1.59
N HIS A 166 -0.21 -7.45 -1.31
CA HIS A 166 -0.87 -6.19 -1.66
C HIS A 166 0.16 -5.06 -1.81
N GLY A 167 -0.29 -3.84 -2.09
CA GLY A 167 0.50 -2.62 -2.05
C GLY A 167 1.74 -2.71 -2.92
N ALA A 168 1.72 -2.98 -4.13
CA ALA A 168 2.89 -2.94 -5.02
C ALA A 168 3.01 -1.59 -5.76
N ASP A 169 2.44 -0.53 -5.18
CA ASP A 169 2.19 0.76 -5.83
C ASP A 169 3.45 1.60 -6.08
N HIS A 170 4.62 1.07 -5.78
CA HIS A 170 5.91 1.69 -6.11
C HIS A 170 6.70 0.74 -6.99
N CYS A 171 6.19 0.47 -8.18
CA CYS A 171 6.89 -0.32 -9.16
C CYS A 171 7.52 0.54 -10.27
N SER A 172 8.53 -0.02 -10.92
CA SER A 172 9.05 0.44 -12.19
C SER A 172 9.23 -0.78 -13.07
N MET A 173 8.30 -0.99 -14.00
CA MET A 173 8.31 -2.14 -14.89
C MET A 173 7.60 -1.81 -16.20
N GLY A 174 8.26 -2.06 -17.33
CA GLY A 174 7.76 -1.68 -18.64
C GLY A 174 7.52 -0.19 -18.76
N PRO A 175 6.29 0.24 -19.12
CA PRO A 175 5.90 1.64 -19.21
C PRO A 175 5.58 2.29 -17.86
N MET A 176 5.39 1.48 -16.81
CA MET A 176 5.01 1.96 -15.47
C MET A 176 6.23 2.42 -14.68
N ASP A 177 6.10 3.54 -14.01
CA ASP A 177 7.02 4.01 -13.01
C ASP A 177 6.26 4.73 -11.89
N LYS A 178 6.94 5.03 -10.79
CA LYS A 178 6.35 5.64 -9.59
C LYS A 178 5.69 7.02 -9.79
N PHE A 179 5.72 7.57 -10.99
CA PHE A 179 5.13 8.88 -11.30
C PHE A 179 3.92 8.77 -12.22
N ASN A 180 3.76 7.64 -12.93
CA ASN A 180 2.72 7.44 -13.93
C ASN A 180 1.89 6.17 -13.71
N GLU A 181 2.13 5.44 -12.61
CA GLU A 181 1.30 4.29 -12.25
C GLU A 181 0.00 4.76 -11.58
N GLU A 182 -1.07 4.03 -11.86
CA GLU A 182 -2.33 4.16 -11.15
C GLU A 182 -2.34 3.23 -9.93
N ASP A 183 -3.14 3.59 -8.91
CA ASP A 183 -3.28 2.79 -7.69
C ASP A 183 -3.71 1.35 -8.03
N GLY A 184 -2.92 0.38 -7.60
CA GLY A 184 -3.16 -1.04 -7.84
C GLY A 184 -2.73 -1.55 -9.21
N GLU A 185 -2.25 -0.70 -10.12
CA GLU A 185 -1.79 -1.12 -11.46
C GLU A 185 -0.64 -2.11 -11.35
N CYS A 186 0.37 -1.82 -10.55
CA CYS A 186 1.48 -2.73 -10.34
C CYS A 186 1.04 -4.10 -9.81
N LEU A 187 0.08 -4.11 -8.89
CA LEU A 187 -0.45 -5.35 -8.32
C LEU A 187 -1.22 -6.17 -9.37
N SER A 188 -1.87 -5.53 -10.35
CA SER A 188 -2.60 -6.22 -11.42
C SER A 188 -1.69 -7.11 -12.27
N HIS A 189 -0.43 -6.74 -12.44
CA HIS A 189 0.59 -7.50 -13.15
C HIS A 189 1.27 -8.60 -12.33
N ILE A 190 0.86 -8.80 -11.09
CA ILE A 190 1.37 -9.88 -10.24
C ILE A 190 0.37 -11.03 -10.24
N TYR A 191 0.87 -12.23 -10.49
CA TYR A 191 0.14 -13.48 -10.29
C TYR A 191 0.68 -14.19 -9.05
N ILE A 192 -0.22 -14.61 -8.16
CA ILE A 192 0.15 -15.39 -6.98
C ILE A 192 -0.10 -16.87 -7.26
N GLN A 193 0.97 -17.65 -7.33
CA GLN A 193 0.88 -19.08 -7.48
C GLN A 193 0.39 -19.71 -6.18
N PRO A 194 -0.73 -20.44 -6.17
CA PRO A 194 -1.17 -21.19 -4.99
C PRO A 194 -0.07 -22.10 -4.45
N SER A 195 -0.02 -22.26 -3.13
CA SER A 195 1.00 -23.05 -2.46
C SER A 195 0.40 -23.90 -1.35
N ASP A 196 0.85 -25.15 -1.27
CA ASP A 196 0.52 -26.09 -0.19
C ASP A 196 1.37 -25.87 1.07
N LEU A 197 2.47 -25.10 0.97
CA LEU A 197 3.38 -24.83 2.09
C LEU A 197 2.79 -23.83 3.09
N ILE A 198 2.12 -22.80 2.58
CA ILE A 198 1.39 -21.81 3.33
C ILE A 198 0.43 -21.10 2.38
N LYS A 199 -0.79 -20.86 2.82
CA LYS A 199 -1.79 -20.17 1.99
C LYS A 199 -1.33 -18.74 1.69
N ILE A 200 -1.20 -18.41 0.40
CA ILE A 200 -0.87 -17.07 -0.08
C ILE A 200 -1.93 -16.64 -1.08
N ILE A 201 -2.40 -15.41 -0.93
CA ILE A 201 -3.49 -14.83 -1.75
C ILE A 201 -3.16 -13.38 -2.11
N LYS A 202 -3.87 -12.84 -3.06
CA LYS A 202 -3.80 -11.46 -3.52
C LYS A 202 -4.88 -10.61 -2.88
#